data_83b1feec08345767e8fe68cee1e6662f
#
_entry.id   83b1feec08345767e8fe68cee1e6662f
#
_cell.length_a   1.000
_cell.length_b   1.000
_cell.length_c   1.000
_cell.angle_alpha   90.00
_cell.angle_beta   90.00
_cell.angle_gamma   90.00
#
_symmetry.space_group_name_H-M   'P 1'
#
loop_
_entity.id
_entity.type
_entity.pdbx_description
1 polymer ?
#
loop_
_entity_poly.entity_id
_entity_poly.type
_entity_poly.pdbx_seq_one_letter_code
_entity_poly.pdbx_strand_id
1 'polypeptide(L)'
;MKTNIKKNRIAWVSSSILMALVVGGCVYLDKVNVNQGTEENPIYWAKAGEIATFTIDAHIDCAENQTKKFLMAILVPKSWNARENTTVTYTATGKEDGVTSLPMSPVNPQLVPKNVDVPWSEVLRAEYGVGTNVLNDMEWVAFSTNKIYTMLEHENATIKITLKCKTGPKNLRFKPAFFINFAEDDFPANDEHGMKYKKYVPSNDCFEVVEGVGEVTDFCAFHYNKVEPLAALQDDFVTFTFLGDTYTNNLKEAAVYLEAVAYTDNGNTYEVKEKSAKTLMPKEDSFLSNIFNLTIWPAEYFGIQEGETITRIEYIFTNKDGTLSITGTDDKIAAEGGEVEGEKEPFICELACE
;
A
#
# COMPACT_ATOMS: atom_id res chain seq x y z
N MET A 1 -41.00 -10.83 -71.94
CA MET A 1 -40.12 -9.81 -71.33
C MET A 1 -39.43 -10.48 -70.17
N LYS A 2 -38.15 -10.92 -70.37
CA LYS A 2 -37.40 -11.67 -69.35
C LYS A 2 -36.39 -10.72 -68.69
N THR A 3 -36.58 -10.48 -67.42
CA THR A 3 -35.64 -9.69 -66.61
C THR A 3 -34.59 -10.62 -65.97
N ASN A 4 -33.34 -10.44 -66.36
CA ASN A 4 -32.16 -11.09 -65.80
C ASN A 4 -31.84 -10.49 -64.45
N ILE A 5 -31.90 -11.24 -63.41
CA ILE A 5 -31.37 -10.89 -62.09
C ILE A 5 -29.92 -11.37 -62.04
N LYS A 6 -28.97 -10.42 -62.09
CA LYS A 6 -27.55 -10.70 -61.85
C LYS A 6 -27.36 -11.05 -60.37
N LYS A 7 -26.88 -12.30 -60.12
CA LYS A 7 -26.40 -12.74 -58.80
C LYS A 7 -25.05 -12.03 -58.52
N ASN A 8 -25.05 -11.05 -57.64
CA ASN A 8 -23.83 -10.55 -57.05
C ASN A 8 -23.27 -11.57 -56.04
N ARG A 9 -22.13 -12.13 -56.39
CA ARG A 9 -21.34 -12.95 -55.47
C ARG A 9 -20.71 -11.98 -54.45
N ILE A 10 -21.21 -11.98 -53.23
CA ILE A 10 -20.55 -11.34 -52.10
C ILE A 10 -19.36 -12.23 -51.77
N ALA A 11 -18.17 -11.69 -52.08
CA ALA A 11 -16.92 -12.31 -51.66
C ALA A 11 -16.84 -12.14 -50.10
N TRP A 12 -16.88 -13.25 -49.43
CA TRP A 12 -16.55 -13.32 -47.99
C TRP A 12 -15.05 -13.08 -47.89
N VAL A 13 -14.67 -11.85 -47.51
CA VAL A 13 -13.34 -11.56 -47.02
C VAL A 13 -13.31 -12.15 -45.63
N SER A 14 -12.71 -13.33 -45.50
CA SER A 14 -12.33 -13.90 -44.20
C SER A 14 -11.27 -12.95 -43.62
N SER A 15 -11.72 -12.01 -42.85
CA SER A 15 -10.85 -11.23 -41.94
C SER A 15 -10.29 -12.26 -40.95
N SER A 16 -9.07 -12.69 -41.22
CA SER A 16 -8.22 -13.34 -40.22
C SER A 16 -7.97 -12.29 -39.17
N ILE A 17 -8.78 -12.28 -38.13
CA ILE A 17 -8.46 -11.61 -36.88
C ILE A 17 -7.20 -12.32 -36.39
N LEU A 18 -6.07 -11.70 -36.64
CA LEU A 18 -4.81 -12.04 -35.98
C LEU A 18 -5.06 -11.73 -34.51
N MET A 19 -5.49 -12.75 -33.76
CA MET A 19 -5.56 -12.73 -32.31
C MET A 19 -4.10 -12.56 -31.89
N ALA A 20 -3.67 -11.34 -31.61
CA ALA A 20 -2.43 -11.10 -30.91
C ALA A 20 -2.59 -11.83 -29.58
N LEU A 21 -1.97 -13.02 -29.49
CA LEU A 21 -1.73 -13.69 -28.23
C LEU A 21 -0.96 -12.67 -27.39
N VAL A 22 -1.63 -12.07 -26.44
CA VAL A 22 -0.97 -11.35 -25.37
C VAL A 22 -0.14 -12.41 -24.66
N VAL A 23 1.14 -12.45 -24.98
CA VAL A 23 2.09 -13.37 -24.39
C VAL A 23 2.17 -12.95 -22.93
N GLY A 24 1.50 -13.70 -22.08
CA GLY A 24 1.53 -13.51 -20.64
C GLY A 24 2.99 -13.56 -20.15
N GLY A 25 3.29 -12.78 -19.16
CA GLY A 25 4.66 -12.68 -18.67
C GLY A 25 5.26 -14.03 -18.29
N CYS A 26 6.55 -14.13 -18.46
CA CYS A 26 7.34 -15.35 -18.27
C CYS A 26 7.85 -15.52 -16.84
N VAL A 27 7.64 -14.58 -15.94
CA VAL A 27 8.15 -14.63 -14.56
C VAL A 27 6.98 -14.74 -13.60
N TYR A 28 7.06 -15.74 -12.71
CA TYR A 28 6.04 -16.05 -11.72
C TYR A 28 6.62 -15.93 -10.33
N LEU A 29 5.91 -15.26 -9.42
CA LEU A 29 6.25 -15.15 -8.02
C LEU A 29 5.63 -16.33 -7.27
N ASP A 30 6.47 -17.23 -6.72
CA ASP A 30 6.03 -18.46 -6.06
C ASP A 30 5.80 -18.25 -4.56
N LYS A 31 6.77 -17.64 -3.89
CA LYS A 31 6.75 -17.47 -2.45
C LYS A 31 7.45 -16.18 -2.04
N VAL A 32 6.92 -15.55 -1.00
CA VAL A 32 7.58 -14.48 -0.27
C VAL A 32 7.79 -14.92 1.18
N ASN A 33 8.86 -14.44 1.80
CA ASN A 33 9.13 -14.70 3.20
C ASN A 33 9.61 -13.42 3.89
N VAL A 34 8.93 -13.09 4.98
CA VAL A 34 9.23 -11.94 5.86
C VAL A 34 9.71 -12.37 7.24
N ASN A 35 9.79 -13.69 7.49
CA ASN A 35 10.28 -14.27 8.74
C ASN A 35 11.77 -14.01 8.89
N GLN A 36 12.19 -13.37 9.98
CA GLN A 36 13.57 -13.07 10.33
C GLN A 36 14.22 -14.21 11.14
N GLY A 37 13.42 -15.14 11.66
CA GLY A 37 13.86 -16.31 12.42
C GLY A 37 13.95 -17.57 11.58
N THR A 38 13.69 -18.70 12.21
CA THR A 38 13.61 -20.01 11.55
C THR A 38 12.16 -20.44 11.35
N GLU A 39 11.91 -21.53 10.62
CA GLU A 39 10.56 -22.09 10.50
C GLU A 39 10.00 -22.57 11.85
N GLU A 40 10.87 -23.08 12.74
CA GLU A 40 10.49 -23.56 14.08
C GLU A 40 10.26 -22.41 15.07
N ASN A 41 10.98 -21.31 14.90
CA ASN A 41 10.88 -20.11 15.74
C ASN A 41 10.76 -18.87 14.85
N PRO A 42 9.57 -18.62 14.30
CA PRO A 42 9.34 -17.48 13.40
C PRO A 42 9.42 -16.14 14.15
N ILE A 43 10.07 -15.17 13.52
CA ILE A 43 10.21 -13.80 14.01
C ILE A 43 9.75 -12.88 12.90
N TYR A 44 8.72 -12.09 13.16
CA TYR A 44 8.14 -11.16 12.19
C TYR A 44 8.41 -9.70 12.57
N TRP A 45 9.54 -9.45 13.20
CA TRP A 45 9.93 -8.10 13.60
C TRP A 45 11.46 -7.91 13.47
N ALA A 46 11.86 -6.63 13.41
CA ALA A 46 13.24 -6.18 13.57
C ALA A 46 13.26 -4.92 14.43
N LYS A 47 14.40 -4.63 15.06
CA LYS A 47 14.55 -3.37 15.80
C LYS A 47 14.69 -2.19 14.84
N ALA A 48 14.26 -1.02 15.29
CA ALA A 48 14.44 0.22 14.55
C ALA A 48 15.92 0.48 14.24
N GLY A 49 16.20 0.79 12.97
CA GLY A 49 17.55 1.01 12.46
C GLY A 49 18.36 -0.26 12.16
N GLU A 50 17.83 -1.45 12.43
CA GLU A 50 18.47 -2.73 12.06
C GLU A 50 18.06 -3.21 10.66
N ILE A 51 18.72 -4.26 10.19
CA ILE A 51 18.46 -4.85 8.87
C ILE A 51 17.34 -5.89 8.98
N ALA A 52 16.24 -5.65 8.27
CA ALA A 52 15.25 -6.66 7.96
C ALA A 52 15.61 -7.39 6.66
N THR A 53 15.44 -8.72 6.65
CA THR A 53 15.73 -9.55 5.48
C THR A 53 14.46 -10.17 4.94
N PHE A 54 14.16 -9.93 3.67
CA PHE A 54 13.04 -10.52 2.95
C PHE A 54 13.53 -11.37 1.80
N THR A 55 12.82 -12.45 1.48
CA THR A 55 13.16 -13.30 0.34
C THR A 55 11.97 -13.52 -0.57
N ILE A 56 12.27 -13.64 -1.87
CA ILE A 56 11.32 -13.97 -2.92
C ILE A 56 11.86 -15.19 -3.67
N ASP A 57 11.02 -16.21 -3.81
CA ASP A 57 11.24 -17.32 -4.72
C ASP A 57 10.34 -17.13 -5.94
N ALA A 58 10.91 -17.27 -7.12
CA ALA A 58 10.24 -17.08 -8.40
C ALA A 58 10.74 -18.09 -9.42
N HIS A 59 9.95 -18.38 -10.46
CA HIS A 59 10.37 -19.20 -11.59
C HIS A 59 10.07 -18.53 -12.93
N ILE A 60 10.73 -19.03 -13.96
CA ILE A 60 10.59 -18.60 -15.36
C ILE A 60 9.91 -19.72 -16.13
N ASP A 61 8.89 -19.39 -16.91
CA ASP A 61 8.26 -20.26 -17.92
C ASP A 61 7.79 -19.38 -19.07
N CYS A 62 8.66 -19.13 -20.04
CA CYS A 62 8.38 -18.26 -21.19
C CYS A 62 7.76 -19.06 -22.32
N ALA A 63 6.69 -18.53 -22.91
CA ALA A 63 6.07 -19.10 -24.12
C ALA A 63 6.89 -18.82 -25.40
N GLU A 64 7.87 -17.93 -25.35
CA GLU A 64 8.79 -17.58 -26.44
C GLU A 64 10.13 -17.09 -25.90
N ASN A 65 11.14 -17.02 -26.75
CA ASN A 65 12.44 -16.53 -26.36
C ASN A 65 12.38 -15.04 -25.99
N GLN A 66 12.92 -14.69 -24.82
CA GLN A 66 12.97 -13.32 -24.30
C GLN A 66 14.41 -12.94 -23.94
N THR A 67 14.77 -11.67 -24.13
CA THR A 67 16.08 -11.15 -23.69
C THR A 67 15.83 -9.86 -22.94
N LYS A 68 15.87 -9.93 -21.58
CA LYS A 68 15.40 -8.86 -20.68
C LYS A 68 16.13 -8.89 -19.34
N LYS A 69 15.95 -7.82 -18.56
CA LYS A 69 16.35 -7.76 -17.14
C LYS A 69 15.18 -8.15 -16.26
N PHE A 70 15.47 -8.86 -15.16
CA PHE A 70 14.47 -9.05 -14.12
C PHE A 70 14.27 -7.76 -13.33
N LEU A 71 13.02 -7.50 -12.98
CA LEU A 71 12.60 -6.43 -12.10
C LEU A 71 11.87 -7.03 -10.90
N MET A 72 12.17 -6.55 -9.71
CA MET A 72 11.37 -6.77 -8.52
C MET A 72 11.02 -5.44 -7.87
N ALA A 73 9.90 -5.38 -7.16
CA ALA A 73 9.55 -4.25 -6.33
C ALA A 73 9.02 -4.70 -4.97
N ILE A 74 9.20 -3.85 -3.96
CA ILE A 74 8.70 -4.05 -2.61
C ILE A 74 7.92 -2.83 -2.15
N LEU A 75 6.83 -3.06 -1.42
CA LEU A 75 6.07 -2.04 -0.70
C LEU A 75 6.59 -1.93 0.73
N VAL A 76 7.08 -0.76 1.09
CA VAL A 76 7.66 -0.46 2.41
C VAL A 76 7.31 0.97 2.86
N PRO A 77 7.44 1.28 4.18
CA PRO A 77 7.31 2.66 4.65
C PRO A 77 8.33 3.61 4.02
N LYS A 78 7.89 4.80 3.60
CA LYS A 78 8.79 5.85 3.07
C LYS A 78 9.89 6.23 4.05
N SER A 79 9.60 6.18 5.35
CA SER A 79 10.59 6.48 6.42
C SER A 79 11.80 5.55 6.42
N TRP A 80 11.76 4.43 5.69
CA TRP A 80 12.90 3.53 5.55
C TRP A 80 13.91 4.01 4.51
N ASN A 81 13.53 4.95 3.62
CA ASN A 81 14.34 5.37 2.48
C ASN A 81 14.92 4.16 1.74
N ALA A 82 14.04 3.22 1.41
CA ALA A 82 14.42 1.88 0.98
C ALA A 82 15.25 1.87 -0.31
N ARG A 83 15.10 2.89 -1.15
CA ARG A 83 15.90 3.03 -2.36
C ARG A 83 17.40 3.09 -2.07
N GLU A 84 17.80 3.81 -1.02
CA GLU A 84 19.19 4.03 -0.61
C GLU A 84 19.65 2.99 0.44
N ASN A 85 18.72 2.50 1.24
CA ASN A 85 19.00 1.68 2.42
C ASN A 85 18.74 0.18 2.20
N THR A 86 18.50 -0.26 0.95
CA THR A 86 18.27 -1.68 0.64
C THR A 86 19.37 -2.23 -0.25
N THR A 87 19.94 -3.34 0.17
CA THR A 87 20.80 -4.18 -0.68
C THR A 87 19.97 -5.34 -1.20
N VAL A 88 19.92 -5.50 -2.53
CA VAL A 88 19.20 -6.60 -3.18
C VAL A 88 20.20 -7.48 -3.93
N THR A 89 20.13 -8.78 -3.67
CA THR A 89 20.90 -9.79 -4.39
C THR A 89 19.99 -10.90 -4.90
N TYR A 90 20.41 -11.60 -5.93
CA TYR A 90 19.66 -12.72 -6.50
C TYR A 90 20.57 -13.84 -6.96
N THR A 91 20.02 -15.04 -7.07
CA THR A 91 20.59 -16.19 -7.80
C THR A 91 19.63 -16.58 -8.91
N ALA A 92 20.15 -17.11 -10.02
CA ALA A 92 19.35 -17.53 -11.18
C ALA A 92 19.73 -18.96 -11.58
N THR A 93 19.24 -19.95 -10.83
CA THR A 93 19.50 -21.38 -11.09
C THR A 93 18.84 -21.78 -12.40
N GLY A 94 19.58 -22.49 -13.25
CA GLY A 94 19.18 -22.80 -14.63
C GLY A 94 19.67 -21.76 -15.66
N LYS A 95 20.28 -20.66 -15.22
CA LYS A 95 21.01 -19.70 -16.06
C LYS A 95 22.53 -19.87 -15.88
N GLU A 96 23.30 -19.20 -16.70
CA GLU A 96 24.77 -19.30 -16.73
C GLU A 96 25.45 -18.93 -15.40
N ASP A 97 24.80 -18.10 -14.56
CA ASP A 97 25.32 -17.70 -13.25
C ASP A 97 25.01 -18.72 -12.14
N GLY A 98 24.00 -19.57 -12.37
CA GLY A 98 23.62 -20.63 -11.45
C GLY A 98 23.30 -20.12 -10.05
N VAL A 99 24.04 -20.61 -9.05
CA VAL A 99 23.87 -20.22 -7.63
C VAL A 99 24.72 -19.01 -7.22
N THR A 100 25.42 -18.36 -8.16
CA THR A 100 26.19 -17.16 -7.87
C THR A 100 25.25 -16.02 -7.48
N SER A 101 25.51 -15.43 -6.31
CA SER A 101 24.75 -14.27 -5.84
C SER A 101 25.23 -13.00 -6.55
N LEU A 102 24.34 -12.36 -7.28
CA LEU A 102 24.58 -11.14 -8.04
C LEU A 102 23.73 -9.98 -7.52
N PRO A 103 24.20 -8.74 -7.64
CA PRO A 103 23.44 -7.57 -7.18
C PRO A 103 22.33 -7.16 -8.16
N MET A 104 21.24 -6.63 -7.61
CA MET A 104 20.28 -5.80 -8.32
C MET A 104 20.49 -4.34 -7.91
N SER A 105 20.20 -3.42 -8.83
CA SER A 105 20.29 -1.98 -8.58
C SER A 105 18.90 -1.34 -8.57
N PRO A 106 18.69 -0.25 -7.79
CA PRO A 106 17.47 0.53 -7.89
C PRO A 106 17.24 1.00 -9.32
N VAL A 107 16.03 0.84 -9.85
CA VAL A 107 15.69 1.32 -11.19
C VAL A 107 15.66 2.85 -11.21
N ASN A 108 15.86 3.44 -12.40
CA ASN A 108 15.61 4.87 -12.56
C ASN A 108 14.15 5.17 -12.14
N PRO A 109 13.91 6.15 -11.26
CA PRO A 109 12.55 6.51 -10.82
C PRO A 109 11.59 6.85 -11.95
N GLN A 110 12.11 7.25 -13.12
CA GLN A 110 11.33 7.56 -14.31
C GLN A 110 11.19 6.37 -15.28
N LEU A 111 11.66 5.16 -14.90
CA LEU A 111 11.49 3.98 -15.74
C LEU A 111 10.01 3.60 -15.76
N VAL A 112 9.46 3.53 -16.97
CA VAL A 112 8.06 3.19 -17.24
C VAL A 112 7.95 1.77 -17.79
N PRO A 113 6.85 1.04 -17.51
CA PRO A 113 6.48 -0.15 -18.27
C PRO A 113 6.22 0.21 -19.74
N LYS A 114 6.36 -0.76 -20.63
CA LYS A 114 6.25 -0.52 -22.08
C LYS A 114 4.87 -0.02 -22.55
N ASN A 115 3.80 -0.43 -21.86
CA ASN A 115 2.40 -0.14 -22.24
C ASN A 115 1.77 1.05 -21.51
N VAL A 116 2.49 1.70 -20.60
CA VAL A 116 1.99 2.85 -19.84
C VAL A 116 3.05 3.93 -19.71
N ASP A 117 2.63 5.19 -19.63
CA ASP A 117 3.51 6.37 -19.54
C ASP A 117 3.74 6.84 -18.08
N VAL A 118 3.62 5.91 -17.15
CA VAL A 118 3.72 6.19 -15.70
C VAL A 118 4.83 5.32 -15.10
N PRO A 119 5.69 5.85 -14.21
CA PRO A 119 6.76 5.09 -13.57
C PRO A 119 6.28 3.84 -12.84
N TRP A 120 7.14 2.81 -12.76
CA TRP A 120 6.84 1.55 -12.09
C TRP A 120 6.28 1.72 -10.67
N SER A 121 6.85 2.62 -9.87
CA SER A 121 6.38 2.88 -8.50
C SER A 121 4.94 3.42 -8.48
N GLU A 122 4.59 4.29 -9.42
CA GLU A 122 3.27 4.91 -9.50
C GLU A 122 2.22 3.94 -10.04
N VAL A 123 2.54 3.16 -11.09
CA VAL A 123 1.59 2.19 -11.64
C VAL A 123 1.32 1.05 -10.65
N LEU A 124 2.34 0.59 -9.90
CA LEU A 124 2.16 -0.39 -8.83
C LEU A 124 1.27 0.14 -7.72
N ARG A 125 1.44 1.43 -7.35
CA ARG A 125 0.59 2.09 -6.37
C ARG A 125 -0.86 2.22 -6.86
N ALA A 126 -1.06 2.59 -8.11
CA ALA A 126 -2.39 2.76 -8.69
C ALA A 126 -3.15 1.44 -8.81
N GLU A 127 -2.47 0.36 -9.20
CA GLU A 127 -3.10 -0.94 -9.43
C GLU A 127 -3.28 -1.75 -8.15
N TYR A 128 -2.23 -1.87 -7.34
CA TYR A 128 -2.26 -2.70 -6.13
C TYR A 128 -2.46 -1.89 -4.85
N GLY A 129 -2.42 -0.56 -4.95
CA GLY A 129 -2.53 0.32 -3.80
C GLY A 129 -1.38 0.14 -2.83
N VAL A 130 -1.70 0.34 -1.57
CA VAL A 130 -0.78 0.16 -0.43
C VAL A 130 -1.37 -0.76 0.64
N GLY A 131 -2.34 -1.60 0.25
CA GLY A 131 -3.06 -2.50 1.15
C GLY A 131 -3.92 -1.72 2.15
N THR A 132 -3.84 -2.12 3.42
CA THR A 132 -4.45 -1.39 4.54
C THR A 132 -3.63 -0.18 4.99
N ASN A 133 -2.48 0.05 4.38
CA ASN A 133 -1.55 1.10 4.77
C ASN A 133 -2.05 2.49 4.35
N VAL A 134 -1.62 3.51 5.06
CA VAL A 134 -1.92 4.90 4.70
C VAL A 134 -1.15 5.28 3.43
N LEU A 135 -1.87 5.80 2.45
CA LEU A 135 -1.37 6.00 1.08
C LEU A 135 -0.09 6.83 0.99
N ASN A 136 0.02 7.87 1.83
CA ASN A 136 1.14 8.81 1.76
C ASN A 136 2.40 8.32 2.50
N ASP A 137 2.30 7.31 3.34
CA ASP A 137 3.39 6.84 4.21
C ASP A 137 4.07 5.56 3.70
N MET A 138 3.53 4.98 2.64
CA MET A 138 4.08 3.80 1.98
C MET A 138 4.56 4.13 0.56
N GLU A 139 5.54 3.37 0.10
CA GLU A 139 6.07 3.50 -1.26
C GLU A 139 6.41 2.14 -1.87
N TRP A 140 6.28 2.05 -3.18
CA TRP A 140 6.82 0.96 -3.98
C TRP A 140 8.23 1.32 -4.44
N VAL A 141 9.22 0.49 -4.10
CA VAL A 141 10.61 0.66 -4.54
C VAL A 141 10.99 -0.50 -5.44
N ALA A 142 11.43 -0.19 -6.66
CA ALA A 142 11.77 -1.19 -7.67
C ALA A 142 13.29 -1.29 -7.88
N PHE A 143 13.74 -2.53 -8.12
CA PHE A 143 15.12 -2.89 -8.41
C PHE A 143 15.15 -3.77 -9.66
N SER A 144 16.25 -3.72 -10.42
CA SER A 144 16.45 -4.59 -11.59
C SER A 144 17.83 -5.22 -11.59
N THR A 145 17.95 -6.38 -12.25
CA THR A 145 19.24 -7.00 -12.49
C THR A 145 20.12 -6.07 -13.32
N ASN A 146 21.43 -6.04 -13.01
CA ASN A 146 22.40 -5.31 -13.83
C ASN A 146 22.69 -6.06 -15.13
N LYS A 147 22.53 -7.38 -15.12
CA LYS A 147 22.73 -8.27 -16.26
C LYS A 147 21.41 -8.48 -17.02
N ILE A 148 21.52 -8.62 -18.32
CA ILE A 148 20.43 -9.02 -19.22
C ILE A 148 20.50 -10.54 -19.39
N TYR A 149 19.38 -11.21 -19.33
CA TYR A 149 19.26 -12.66 -19.51
C TYR A 149 18.48 -12.99 -20.77
N THR A 150 18.94 -14.01 -21.48
CA THR A 150 18.15 -14.67 -22.51
C THR A 150 17.45 -15.86 -21.87
N MET A 151 16.13 -15.85 -21.89
CA MET A 151 15.26 -16.95 -21.50
C MET A 151 14.78 -17.62 -22.78
N LEU A 152 14.94 -18.94 -22.85
CA LEU A 152 14.43 -19.72 -23.97
C LEU A 152 12.99 -20.14 -23.72
N GLU A 153 12.27 -20.44 -24.80
CA GLU A 153 10.90 -21.00 -24.75
C GLU A 153 10.89 -22.26 -23.87
N HIS A 154 9.97 -22.28 -22.88
CA HIS A 154 9.81 -23.37 -21.90
C HIS A 154 11.08 -23.71 -21.09
N GLU A 155 11.97 -22.77 -20.95
CA GLU A 155 13.14 -22.94 -20.10
C GLU A 155 12.73 -22.92 -18.61
N ASN A 156 13.13 -23.93 -17.87
CA ASN A 156 12.96 -23.99 -16.42
C ASN A 156 14.15 -23.33 -15.74
N ALA A 157 13.92 -22.13 -15.21
CA ALA A 157 14.88 -21.45 -14.35
C ALA A 157 14.19 -20.91 -13.11
N THR A 158 14.90 -20.90 -11.98
CA THR A 158 14.39 -20.35 -10.73
C THR A 158 15.21 -19.15 -10.30
N ILE A 159 14.54 -18.15 -9.75
CA ILE A 159 15.16 -16.95 -9.22
C ILE A 159 14.88 -16.89 -7.74
N LYS A 160 15.93 -16.74 -6.95
CA LYS A 160 15.80 -16.43 -5.52
C LYS A 160 16.37 -15.05 -5.26
N ILE A 161 15.56 -14.15 -4.74
CA ILE A 161 15.94 -12.77 -4.45
C ILE A 161 16.00 -12.60 -2.94
N THR A 162 17.06 -11.95 -2.45
CA THR A 162 17.23 -11.57 -1.05
C THR A 162 17.36 -10.08 -0.94
N LEU A 163 16.45 -9.46 -0.16
CA LEU A 163 16.47 -8.06 0.17
C LEU A 163 16.92 -7.88 1.61
N LYS A 164 17.88 -6.99 1.83
CA LYS A 164 18.32 -6.56 3.15
C LYS A 164 18.05 -5.06 3.26
N CYS A 165 16.98 -4.71 3.94
CA CYS A 165 16.52 -3.32 4.07
C CYS A 165 16.72 -2.84 5.49
N LYS A 166 17.34 -1.66 5.66
CA LYS A 166 17.43 -1.02 6.96
C LYS A 166 16.07 -0.45 7.34
N THR A 167 15.56 -0.86 8.51
CA THR A 167 14.29 -0.33 9.04
C THR A 167 14.39 1.14 9.41
N GLY A 168 13.25 1.82 9.40
CA GLY A 168 13.16 3.21 9.85
C GLY A 168 13.21 3.34 11.38
N PRO A 169 13.19 4.58 11.90
CA PRO A 169 13.37 4.86 13.33
C PRO A 169 12.10 4.68 14.18
N LYS A 170 10.91 4.59 13.57
CA LYS A 170 9.63 4.57 14.27
C LYS A 170 9.13 3.14 14.51
N ASN A 171 8.40 2.95 15.62
CA ASN A 171 7.62 1.74 15.85
C ASN A 171 6.45 1.68 14.86
N LEU A 172 6.31 0.56 14.16
CA LEU A 172 5.20 0.37 13.21
C LEU A 172 4.97 -1.11 12.90
N ARG A 173 3.76 -1.45 12.43
CA ARG A 173 3.38 -2.75 11.89
C ARG A 173 2.78 -2.56 10.50
N PHE A 174 3.18 -3.39 9.54
CA PHE A 174 2.65 -3.32 8.17
C PHE A 174 2.77 -4.66 7.47
N LYS A 175 2.09 -4.82 6.34
CA LYS A 175 2.24 -5.98 5.44
C LYS A 175 3.08 -5.58 4.25
N PRO A 176 4.34 -6.02 4.15
CA PRO A 176 5.10 -5.87 2.93
C PRO A 176 4.40 -6.56 1.76
N ALA A 177 4.48 -5.97 0.58
CA ALA A 177 4.01 -6.59 -0.64
C ALA A 177 5.14 -6.63 -1.67
N PHE A 178 5.11 -7.61 -2.54
CA PHE A 178 6.17 -7.91 -3.48
C PHE A 178 5.61 -8.04 -4.89
N PHE A 179 6.39 -7.60 -5.85
CA PHE A 179 6.08 -7.70 -7.26
C PHE A 179 7.31 -8.14 -8.05
N ILE A 180 7.12 -8.91 -9.09
CA ILE A 180 8.19 -9.34 -10.01
C ILE A 180 7.73 -9.23 -11.45
N ASN A 181 8.62 -8.80 -12.35
CA ASN A 181 8.41 -8.75 -13.80
C ASN A 181 9.74 -8.67 -14.54
N PHE A 182 9.69 -8.40 -15.84
CA PHE A 182 10.83 -7.85 -16.57
C PHE A 182 10.79 -6.33 -16.57
N ALA A 183 11.96 -5.69 -16.54
CA ALA A 183 12.07 -4.23 -16.45
C ALA A 183 11.53 -3.50 -17.69
N GLU A 184 11.66 -4.15 -18.84
CA GLU A 184 11.26 -3.64 -20.15
C GLU A 184 9.94 -4.23 -20.66
N ASP A 185 9.12 -4.82 -19.78
CA ASP A 185 7.86 -5.46 -20.17
C ASP A 185 6.65 -4.55 -19.94
N ASP A 186 5.52 -5.00 -20.48
CA ASP A 186 4.24 -4.39 -20.22
C ASP A 186 3.89 -4.54 -18.74
N PHE A 187 3.22 -3.55 -18.16
CA PHE A 187 2.52 -3.74 -16.90
C PHE A 187 1.37 -4.71 -17.17
N PRO A 188 1.20 -5.77 -16.37
CA PRO A 188 0.13 -6.72 -16.58
C PRO A 188 -1.22 -6.00 -16.40
N ALA A 189 -1.92 -5.77 -17.50
CA ALA A 189 -3.31 -5.38 -17.47
C ALA A 189 -4.12 -6.55 -16.92
N ASN A 190 -4.88 -6.31 -15.86
CA ASN A 190 -5.84 -7.23 -15.25
C ASN A 190 -5.59 -8.71 -15.53
N ASP A 191 -5.18 -9.44 -14.53
CA ASP A 191 -5.02 -10.87 -14.59
C ASP A 191 -6.40 -11.56 -14.75
N GLU A 192 -7.01 -11.45 -15.94
CA GLU A 192 -8.24 -12.16 -16.27
C GLU A 192 -8.09 -13.69 -16.17
N HIS A 193 -6.87 -14.17 -16.07
CA HIS A 193 -6.53 -15.59 -15.93
C HIS A 193 -6.19 -15.98 -14.49
N GLY A 194 -6.36 -15.06 -13.55
CA GLY A 194 -6.58 -15.22 -12.08
C GLY A 194 -5.58 -16.13 -11.45
N MET A 195 -4.62 -16.68 -11.62
CA MET A 195 -3.63 -17.45 -10.83
C MET A 195 -2.43 -17.99 -11.64
N LYS A 196 -2.50 -17.90 -12.95
CA LYS A 196 -1.43 -18.43 -13.79
C LYS A 196 -0.23 -17.50 -13.88
N TYR A 197 -0.42 -16.19 -13.61
CA TYR A 197 0.63 -15.16 -13.74
C TYR A 197 0.74 -14.33 -12.46
N LYS A 198 1.01 -15.02 -11.35
CA LYS A 198 1.13 -14.37 -10.05
C LYS A 198 2.40 -13.51 -10.00
N LYS A 199 2.26 -12.22 -10.30
CA LYS A 199 3.36 -11.26 -10.25
C LYS A 199 3.38 -10.44 -8.97
N TYR A 200 2.27 -10.36 -8.26
CA TYR A 200 2.07 -9.61 -7.02
C TYR A 200 1.68 -10.56 -5.89
N VAL A 201 2.34 -10.44 -4.75
CA VAL A 201 2.01 -11.17 -3.53
C VAL A 201 2.20 -10.27 -2.31
N PRO A 202 1.13 -9.97 -1.55
CA PRO A 202 1.26 -9.40 -0.22
C PRO A 202 1.78 -10.47 0.76
N SER A 203 2.49 -10.04 1.78
CA SER A 203 2.83 -10.91 2.91
C SER A 203 1.55 -11.41 3.60
N ASN A 204 1.54 -12.66 4.03
CA ASN A 204 0.47 -13.16 4.89
C ASN A 204 0.58 -12.61 6.31
N ASP A 205 1.80 -12.38 6.76
CA ASP A 205 2.14 -11.96 8.11
C ASP A 205 2.46 -10.47 8.15
N CYS A 206 2.08 -9.82 9.23
CA CYS A 206 2.51 -8.47 9.54
C CYS A 206 3.98 -8.48 9.93
N PHE A 207 4.70 -7.49 9.47
CA PHE A 207 6.07 -7.22 9.89
C PHE A 207 6.09 -6.03 10.84
N GLU A 208 6.81 -6.12 11.94
CA GLU A 208 6.85 -5.10 12.96
C GLU A 208 8.25 -4.50 13.12
N VAL A 209 8.32 -3.19 13.33
CA VAL A 209 9.52 -2.49 13.80
C VAL A 209 9.33 -2.15 15.26
N VAL A 210 10.21 -2.66 16.11
CA VAL A 210 10.16 -2.51 17.58
C VAL A 210 11.36 -1.70 18.08
N GLU A 211 11.30 -1.28 19.34
CA GLU A 211 12.36 -0.48 20.00
C GLU A 211 12.68 0.82 19.26
N GLY A 212 11.71 1.37 18.51
CA GLY A 212 11.79 2.64 17.82
C GLY A 212 11.21 3.79 18.61
N VAL A 213 11.07 4.94 17.94
CA VAL A 213 10.50 6.16 18.51
C VAL A 213 8.99 6.16 18.33
N GLY A 214 8.26 6.63 19.35
CA GLY A 214 6.81 6.80 19.34
C GLY A 214 6.01 5.53 19.57
N GLU A 215 4.70 5.68 19.60
CA GLU A 215 3.76 4.56 19.68
C GLU A 215 3.77 3.75 18.38
N VAL A 216 3.22 2.53 18.43
CA VAL A 216 3.16 1.66 17.25
C VAL A 216 2.11 2.20 16.28
N THR A 217 2.55 2.62 15.09
CA THR A 217 1.63 2.89 13.98
C THR A 217 1.26 1.57 13.31
N ASP A 218 0.00 1.15 13.43
CA ASP A 218 -0.47 -0.13 12.90
C ASP A 218 -1.12 0.04 11.52
N PHE A 219 -0.45 -0.46 10.48
CA PHE A 219 -0.96 -0.56 9.12
C PHE A 219 -1.45 -1.97 8.77
N CYS A 220 -1.46 -2.90 9.72
CA CYS A 220 -1.90 -4.28 9.51
C CYS A 220 -3.37 -4.49 9.76
N ALA A 221 -3.87 -3.90 10.83
CA ALA A 221 -5.27 -3.98 11.18
C ALA A 221 -6.10 -3.01 10.31
N PHE A 222 -7.37 -3.32 10.19
CA PHE A 222 -8.34 -2.36 9.68
C PHE A 222 -8.76 -1.47 10.86
N HIS A 223 -8.89 -0.17 10.61
CA HIS A 223 -9.27 0.81 11.60
C HIS A 223 -10.51 1.58 11.14
N TYR A 224 -11.31 2.07 12.10
CA TYR A 224 -12.41 2.99 11.82
C TYR A 224 -11.91 4.35 11.36
N ASN A 225 -10.70 4.71 11.73
CA ASN A 225 -10.13 6.01 11.47
C ASN A 225 -8.92 5.96 10.53
N LYS A 226 -8.73 7.07 9.85
CA LYS A 226 -7.52 7.39 9.10
C LYS A 226 -7.26 8.88 9.23
N VAL A 227 -6.01 9.26 9.43
CA VAL A 227 -5.57 10.67 9.43
C VAL A 227 -4.47 10.84 8.40
N GLU A 228 -4.57 11.86 7.56
CA GLU A 228 -3.60 12.17 6.52
C GLU A 228 -3.27 13.67 6.49
N PRO A 229 -1.95 14.02 6.39
CA PRO A 229 -0.79 13.14 6.51
C PRO A 229 -0.52 12.73 7.98
N LEU A 230 0.18 11.59 8.19
CA LEU A 230 0.54 11.11 9.53
C LEU A 230 1.55 12.02 10.26
N ALA A 231 2.34 12.77 9.53
CA ALA A 231 3.32 13.70 10.08
C ALA A 231 2.95 15.13 9.64
N ALA A 232 1.82 15.63 10.11
CA ALA A 232 1.34 16.97 9.82
C ALA A 232 1.88 17.98 10.83
N LEU A 233 2.11 19.20 10.36
CA LEU A 233 2.26 20.40 11.20
C LEU A 233 0.88 21.03 11.47
N GLN A 234 0.78 21.90 12.46
CA GLN A 234 -0.47 22.63 12.72
C GLN A 234 -0.94 23.53 11.57
N ASP A 235 -0.01 23.92 10.69
CA ASP A 235 -0.26 24.78 9.54
C ASP A 235 -0.50 23.98 8.24
N ASP A 236 -0.47 22.65 8.32
CA ASP A 236 -0.86 21.77 7.21
C ASP A 236 -2.38 21.53 7.19
N PHE A 237 -2.88 21.13 6.02
CA PHE A 237 -4.23 20.56 5.95
C PHE A 237 -4.20 19.12 6.43
N VAL A 238 -5.03 18.83 7.44
CA VAL A 238 -5.17 17.48 8.01
C VAL A 238 -6.57 16.95 7.71
N THR A 239 -6.65 15.77 7.11
CA THR A 239 -7.90 15.09 6.82
C THR A 239 -8.16 13.97 7.82
N PHE A 240 -9.26 14.07 8.56
CA PHE A 240 -9.80 13.01 9.39
C PHE A 240 -10.83 12.22 8.58
N THR A 241 -10.69 10.91 8.57
CA THR A 241 -11.59 10.00 7.84
C THR A 241 -12.22 8.99 8.79
N PHE A 242 -13.55 8.86 8.73
CA PHE A 242 -14.28 7.76 9.34
C PHE A 242 -14.60 6.71 8.27
N LEU A 243 -14.14 5.48 8.49
CA LEU A 243 -14.33 4.33 7.61
C LEU A 243 -15.47 3.45 8.17
N GLY A 244 -16.71 3.83 7.88
CA GLY A 244 -17.90 3.25 8.49
C GLY A 244 -18.16 1.78 8.17
N ASP A 245 -17.57 1.24 7.09
CA ASP A 245 -17.77 -0.14 6.67
C ASP A 245 -16.67 -1.10 7.18
N THR A 246 -15.68 -0.60 7.92
CA THR A 246 -14.58 -1.42 8.43
C THR A 246 -15.09 -2.53 9.36
N TYR A 247 -15.97 -2.17 10.29
CA TYR A 247 -16.62 -3.11 11.20
C TYR A 247 -18.09 -2.74 11.39
N THR A 248 -18.89 -3.66 11.96
CA THR A 248 -20.31 -3.42 12.21
C THR A 248 -20.51 -2.30 13.23
N ASN A 249 -21.19 -1.23 12.82
CA ASN A 249 -21.56 -0.10 13.67
C ASN A 249 -22.80 0.59 13.11
N ASN A 250 -23.51 1.35 13.96
CA ASN A 250 -24.70 2.08 13.59
C ASN A 250 -24.42 3.55 13.21
N LEU A 251 -23.22 4.05 13.52
CA LEU A 251 -22.85 5.45 13.24
C LEU A 251 -22.81 5.75 11.73
N LYS A 252 -22.46 4.78 10.90
CA LYS A 252 -22.38 4.92 9.45
C LYS A 252 -23.71 5.26 8.76
N GLU A 253 -24.83 4.99 9.42
CA GLU A 253 -26.18 5.30 8.89
C GLU A 253 -26.66 6.71 9.30
N ALA A 254 -25.89 7.43 10.11
CA ALA A 254 -26.21 8.75 10.62
C ALA A 254 -25.35 9.84 9.94
N ALA A 255 -25.70 11.10 10.17
CA ALA A 255 -24.78 12.20 9.92
C ALA A 255 -23.64 12.14 10.95
N VAL A 256 -22.40 12.06 10.47
CA VAL A 256 -21.20 11.92 11.29
C VAL A 256 -20.59 13.28 11.56
N TYR A 257 -20.17 13.50 12.79
CA TYR A 257 -19.51 14.73 13.25
C TYR A 257 -18.19 14.37 13.94
N LEU A 258 -17.19 15.22 13.75
CA LEU A 258 -15.93 15.18 14.48
C LEU A 258 -16.07 16.00 15.76
N GLU A 259 -15.87 15.40 16.93
CA GLU A 259 -15.58 16.13 18.17
C GLU A 259 -14.08 16.04 18.43
N ALA A 260 -13.44 17.17 18.69
CA ALA A 260 -12.01 17.21 18.86
C ALA A 260 -11.55 18.21 19.94
N VAL A 261 -10.42 17.89 20.57
CA VAL A 261 -9.72 18.73 21.55
C VAL A 261 -8.27 18.83 21.14
N ALA A 262 -7.77 20.04 20.92
CA ALA A 262 -6.35 20.28 20.70
C ALA A 262 -5.64 20.64 22.01
N TYR A 263 -4.42 20.14 22.15
CA TYR A 263 -3.51 20.41 23.26
C TYR A 263 -2.27 21.13 22.72
N THR A 264 -1.87 22.20 23.37
CA THR A 264 -0.71 22.99 22.95
C THR A 264 0.50 22.75 23.84
N ASP A 265 1.66 23.14 23.35
CA ASP A 265 2.95 23.11 24.04
C ASP A 265 2.96 23.95 25.34
N ASN A 266 2.10 24.99 25.41
CA ASN A 266 1.90 25.82 26.60
C ASN A 266 0.93 25.21 27.63
N GLY A 267 0.38 24.03 27.33
CA GLY A 267 -0.58 23.33 28.21
C GLY A 267 -2.01 23.83 28.11
N ASN A 268 -2.31 24.69 27.14
CA ASN A 268 -3.69 25.11 26.87
C ASN A 268 -4.45 24.05 26.06
N THR A 269 -5.78 24.06 26.20
CA THR A 269 -6.68 23.16 25.47
C THR A 269 -7.75 23.95 24.73
N TYR A 270 -8.06 23.51 23.52
CA TYR A 270 -9.08 24.12 22.65
C TYR A 270 -10.06 23.07 22.17
N GLU A 271 -11.33 23.23 22.53
CA GLU A 271 -12.37 22.25 22.22
C GLU A 271 -13.25 22.71 21.05
N VAL A 272 -13.53 21.78 20.12
CA VAL A 272 -14.49 21.93 19.04
C VAL A 272 -15.42 20.73 19.08
N LYS A 273 -16.57 20.88 19.74
CA LYS A 273 -17.56 19.80 20.00
C LYS A 273 -18.96 20.12 19.51
N GLU A 274 -19.19 21.34 18.99
CA GLU A 274 -20.50 21.74 18.47
C GLU A 274 -20.90 20.92 17.23
N LYS A 275 -22.19 20.58 17.14
CA LYS A 275 -22.73 19.87 15.97
C LYS A 275 -23.21 20.88 14.92
N SER A 276 -22.25 21.36 14.13
CA SER A 276 -22.41 22.40 13.14
C SER A 276 -21.83 22.00 11.77
N ALA A 277 -21.92 22.88 10.79
CA ALA A 277 -21.29 22.67 9.50
C ALA A 277 -19.75 22.55 9.61
N LYS A 278 -19.15 23.13 10.66
CA LYS A 278 -17.72 23.10 10.92
C LYS A 278 -17.23 21.69 11.29
N THR A 279 -18.05 20.92 11.99
CA THR A 279 -17.72 19.59 12.51
C THR A 279 -18.38 18.45 11.74
N LEU A 280 -19.34 18.75 10.85
CA LEU A 280 -19.97 17.76 9.99
C LEU A 280 -18.94 17.16 9.03
N MET A 281 -18.88 15.85 8.99
CA MET A 281 -18.05 15.08 8.07
C MET A 281 -18.88 14.70 6.83
N PRO A 282 -18.64 15.31 5.65
CA PRO A 282 -19.32 14.93 4.42
C PRO A 282 -19.04 13.46 4.08
N LYS A 283 -20.09 12.73 3.70
CA LYS A 283 -19.94 11.41 3.12
C LYS A 283 -19.41 11.54 1.70
N GLU A 284 -18.46 10.68 1.31
CA GLU A 284 -18.04 10.59 -0.08
C GLU A 284 -19.20 10.22 -1.00
N ASP A 285 -19.18 10.75 -2.22
CA ASP A 285 -20.20 10.45 -3.24
C ASP A 285 -19.99 9.06 -3.85
N SER A 286 -20.19 8.04 -3.01
CA SER A 286 -20.09 6.63 -3.37
C SER A 286 -21.30 5.87 -2.84
N PHE A 287 -21.98 5.17 -3.73
CA PHE A 287 -23.08 4.27 -3.36
C PHE A 287 -22.60 2.99 -2.64
N LEU A 288 -21.31 2.69 -2.72
CA LEU A 288 -20.72 1.42 -2.27
C LEU A 288 -19.93 1.55 -0.98
N SER A 289 -19.68 2.76 -0.47
CA SER A 289 -18.88 2.95 0.72
C SER A 289 -19.44 4.01 1.67
N ASN A 290 -19.28 3.77 2.97
CA ASN A 290 -19.61 4.73 4.03
C ASN A 290 -18.31 5.36 4.55
N ILE A 291 -17.72 6.22 3.70
CA ILE A 291 -16.51 6.97 4.01
C ILE A 291 -16.92 8.43 4.25
N PHE A 292 -16.48 8.98 5.39
CA PHE A 292 -16.79 10.35 5.80
C PHE A 292 -15.48 11.08 6.07
N ASN A 293 -15.27 12.23 5.43
CA ASN A 293 -14.04 12.99 5.49
C ASN A 293 -14.27 14.40 6.02
N LEU A 294 -13.34 14.90 6.83
CA LEU A 294 -13.28 16.31 7.20
C LEU A 294 -11.81 16.76 7.13
N THR A 295 -11.54 17.68 6.21
CA THR A 295 -10.22 18.33 6.12
C THR A 295 -10.26 19.63 6.90
N ILE A 296 -9.30 19.80 7.80
CA ILE A 296 -9.15 21.01 8.62
C ILE A 296 -7.77 21.63 8.43
N TRP A 297 -7.65 22.90 8.71
CA TRP A 297 -6.40 23.56 9.02
C TRP A 297 -6.35 23.73 10.54
N PRO A 298 -5.56 22.92 11.28
CA PRO A 298 -5.66 22.83 12.74
C PRO A 298 -5.58 24.17 13.46
N ALA A 299 -4.62 25.01 13.12
CA ALA A 299 -4.46 26.31 13.78
C ALA A 299 -5.72 27.18 13.71
N GLU A 300 -6.36 27.30 12.53
CA GLU A 300 -7.59 28.06 12.33
C GLU A 300 -8.81 27.31 12.87
N TYR A 301 -8.87 26.00 12.69
CA TYR A 301 -9.99 25.17 13.14
C TYR A 301 -10.22 25.28 14.65
N PHE A 302 -9.15 25.23 15.44
CA PHE A 302 -9.23 25.37 16.89
C PHE A 302 -9.16 26.83 17.36
N GLY A 303 -8.72 27.75 16.51
CA GLY A 303 -8.59 29.17 16.86
C GLY A 303 -7.57 29.40 17.95
N ILE A 304 -6.42 28.73 17.86
CA ILE A 304 -5.32 28.85 18.85
C ILE A 304 -4.74 30.26 18.85
N GLN A 305 -4.11 30.63 19.98
CA GLN A 305 -3.48 31.93 20.11
C GLN A 305 -2.14 31.97 19.34
N GLU A 306 -1.78 33.16 18.88
CA GLU A 306 -0.48 33.37 18.21
C GLU A 306 0.67 33.00 19.15
N GLY A 307 1.60 32.20 18.64
CA GLY A 307 2.78 31.73 19.38
C GLY A 307 2.57 30.43 20.15
N GLU A 308 1.41 29.77 20.04
CA GLU A 308 1.19 28.43 20.55
C GLU A 308 1.31 27.39 19.45
N THR A 309 1.78 26.20 19.80
CA THR A 309 1.91 25.08 18.88
C THR A 309 1.06 23.92 19.35
N ILE A 310 0.17 23.43 18.49
CA ILE A 310 -0.60 22.20 18.76
C ILE A 310 0.35 21.01 18.70
N THR A 311 0.41 20.25 19.79
CA THR A 311 1.22 19.03 19.89
C THR A 311 0.40 17.78 19.65
N ARG A 312 -0.90 17.83 20.02
CA ARG A 312 -1.80 16.67 19.98
C ARG A 312 -3.24 17.08 19.76
N ILE A 313 -3.98 16.28 19.01
CA ILE A 313 -5.44 16.39 18.84
C ILE A 313 -6.05 15.07 19.31
N GLU A 314 -6.93 15.12 20.30
CA GLU A 314 -7.79 14.00 20.70
C GLU A 314 -9.15 14.18 20.02
N TYR A 315 -9.75 13.09 19.49
CA TYR A 315 -11.00 13.19 18.76
C TYR A 315 -11.83 11.91 18.82
N ILE A 316 -13.12 12.05 18.56
CA ILE A 316 -14.07 10.96 18.38
C ILE A 316 -14.99 11.25 17.18
N PHE A 317 -15.55 10.20 16.62
CA PHE A 317 -16.64 10.30 15.66
C PHE A 317 -17.97 10.11 16.36
N THR A 318 -18.97 10.93 16.07
CA THR A 318 -20.26 10.86 16.77
C THR A 318 -21.41 11.31 15.86
N ASN A 319 -22.65 10.94 16.23
CA ASN A 319 -23.83 11.48 15.58
C ASN A 319 -24.26 12.83 16.21
N LYS A 320 -25.30 13.43 15.67
CA LYS A 320 -25.74 14.77 16.03
C LYS A 320 -26.12 14.90 17.51
N ASP A 321 -26.77 13.92 18.08
CA ASP A 321 -27.27 13.93 19.47
C ASP A 321 -26.30 13.28 20.48
N GLY A 322 -25.14 12.77 20.01
CA GLY A 322 -24.12 12.15 20.85
C GLY A 322 -24.46 10.75 21.37
N THR A 323 -25.57 10.16 20.89
CA THR A 323 -26.00 8.82 21.35
C THR A 323 -25.20 7.68 20.72
N LEU A 324 -24.60 7.93 19.57
CA LEU A 324 -23.70 7.00 18.88
C LEU A 324 -22.31 7.64 18.77
N SER A 325 -21.29 6.91 19.18
CA SER A 325 -19.90 7.35 19.04
C SER A 325 -18.98 6.18 18.70
N ILE A 326 -17.91 6.49 18.01
CA ILE A 326 -16.76 5.59 17.79
C ILE A 326 -15.52 6.30 18.31
N THR A 327 -14.78 5.62 19.18
CA THR A 327 -13.61 6.11 19.89
C THR A 327 -12.38 5.25 19.56
N GLY A 328 -11.21 5.65 20.03
CA GLY A 328 -9.99 4.84 19.92
C GLY A 328 -10.13 3.48 20.63
N THR A 329 -10.85 3.45 21.78
CA THR A 329 -11.16 2.18 22.45
C THR A 329 -12.03 1.26 21.58
N ASP A 330 -13.09 1.80 20.94
CA ASP A 330 -13.94 1.00 20.06
C ASP A 330 -13.17 0.44 18.86
N ASP A 331 -12.27 1.24 18.31
CA ASP A 331 -11.39 0.85 17.21
C ASP A 331 -10.46 -0.31 17.62
N LYS A 332 -9.82 -0.18 18.76
CA LYS A 332 -8.91 -1.21 19.29
C LYS A 332 -9.64 -2.53 19.57
N ILE A 333 -10.82 -2.47 20.20
CA ILE A 333 -11.66 -3.66 20.43
C ILE A 333 -12.05 -4.32 19.11
N ALA A 334 -12.43 -3.54 18.10
CA ALA A 334 -12.84 -4.06 16.82
C ALA A 334 -11.66 -4.70 16.04
N ALA A 335 -10.47 -4.11 16.12
CA ALA A 335 -9.28 -4.57 15.42
C ALA A 335 -8.60 -5.78 16.09
N GLU A 336 -8.53 -5.80 17.40
CA GLU A 336 -7.75 -6.77 18.18
C GLU A 336 -8.63 -7.77 18.96
N GLY A 337 -9.91 -7.45 19.12
CA GLY A 337 -10.82 -8.18 20.01
C GLY A 337 -10.63 -7.81 21.47
N GLY A 338 -11.46 -8.41 22.34
CA GLY A 338 -11.39 -8.19 23.78
C GLY A 338 -12.49 -7.27 24.31
N GLU A 339 -12.46 -7.00 25.59
CA GLU A 339 -13.32 -6.05 26.28
C GLU A 339 -12.43 -5.07 27.05
N VAL A 340 -12.79 -3.81 27.04
CA VAL A 340 -12.09 -2.79 27.83
C VAL A 340 -12.99 -2.38 28.99
N GLU A 341 -12.51 -2.58 30.23
CA GLU A 341 -13.14 -2.05 31.41
C GLU A 341 -12.66 -0.61 31.64
N GLY A 342 -13.58 0.34 31.74
CA GLY A 342 -13.25 1.72 32.04
C GLY A 342 -13.86 2.74 31.06
N GLU A 343 -13.37 3.97 31.15
CA GLU A 343 -13.76 5.07 30.28
C GLU A 343 -13.16 4.88 28.87
N LYS A 344 -13.94 5.14 27.85
CA LYS A 344 -13.49 5.02 26.47
C LYS A 344 -12.50 6.13 26.12
N GLU A 345 -11.35 5.77 25.61
CA GLU A 345 -10.31 6.69 25.18
C GLU A 345 -10.58 7.20 23.74
N PRO A 346 -10.32 8.48 23.48
CA PRO A 346 -10.43 9.05 22.13
C PRO A 346 -9.36 8.50 21.18
N PHE A 347 -9.49 8.77 19.90
CA PHE A 347 -8.38 8.69 18.96
C PHE A 347 -7.38 9.81 19.24
N ILE A 348 -6.12 9.57 18.91
CA ILE A 348 -5.04 10.54 19.08
C ILE A 348 -4.39 10.82 17.72
N CYS A 349 -4.21 12.09 17.41
CA CYS A 349 -3.40 12.56 16.28
C CYS A 349 -2.29 13.46 16.86
N GLU A 350 -1.06 13.00 16.82
CA GLU A 350 0.10 13.81 17.19
C GLU A 350 0.54 14.67 16.00
N LEU A 351 0.77 15.96 16.24
CA LEU A 351 1.33 16.85 15.24
C LEU A 351 2.84 16.95 15.41
N ALA A 352 3.55 17.06 14.30
CA ALA A 352 4.99 17.26 14.31
C ALA A 352 5.30 18.70 14.78
N CYS A 353 6.35 18.85 15.56
CA CYS A 353 6.95 20.16 15.85
C CYS A 353 7.95 20.51 14.74
N GLU A 354 8.05 21.80 14.38
CA GLU A 354 9.08 22.30 13.46
C GLU A 354 10.51 22.09 14.00
#